data_8a876e1073f34e33fdf7b42c85a629cf
#
_entry.id   8a876e1073f34e33fdf7b42c85a629cf
#
_cell.length_a   1.000
_cell.length_b   1.000
_cell.length_c   1.000
_cell.angle_alpha   90.00
_cell.angle_beta   90.00
_cell.angle_gamma   90.00
#
_symmetry.space_group_name_H-M   'P 1'
#
loop_
_entity.id
_entity.type
_entity.pdbx_description
1 polymer ?
#
loop_
_entity_poly.entity_id
_entity_poly.type
_entity_poly.pdbx_seq_one_letter_code
_entity_poly.pdbx_strand_id
1 'polypeptide(L)'
;MTRINVGIPPAELFLCIVLVEHREIKRIPNCVAKGKYNMDGMPERFKLGTGHVKFFYNKLLYLKKRYVRLYEECIERGFNVQNYIEAWNDIPAELMNDYNVRANDIRIIRERINERLSK
;
A
#
# COMPACT_ATOMS: atom_id res chain seq x y z
N MET A 1 -12.13 0.58 1.75
CA MET A 1 -11.33 -0.24 0.83
C MET A 1 -9.88 0.18 0.90
N THR A 2 -8.97 -0.77 1.02
CA THR A 2 -7.53 -0.50 1.06
C THR A 2 -6.99 -0.23 -0.35
N ARG A 3 -6.29 0.88 -0.52
CA ARG A 3 -5.69 1.26 -1.80
C ARG A 3 -4.23 1.63 -1.61
N ILE A 4 -3.36 1.05 -2.43
CA ILE A 4 -1.93 1.31 -2.41
C ILE A 4 -1.56 2.07 -3.67
N ASN A 5 -1.02 3.28 -3.51
CA ASN A 5 -0.64 4.14 -4.64
C ASN A 5 0.80 3.83 -5.05
N VAL A 6 1.00 2.65 -5.65
CA VAL A 6 2.34 2.14 -5.96
C VAL A 6 3.15 3.12 -6.81
N GLY A 7 4.42 3.26 -6.48
CA GLY A 7 5.36 4.04 -7.28
C GLY A 7 5.20 5.55 -7.18
N ILE A 8 4.13 6.06 -6.59
CA ILE A 8 3.96 7.51 -6.44
C ILE A 8 4.63 7.93 -5.13
N PRO A 9 5.65 8.80 -5.17
CA PRO A 9 6.26 9.27 -3.93
C PRO A 9 5.22 9.93 -3.02
N PRO A 10 5.20 9.60 -1.72
CA PRO A 10 4.20 10.20 -0.82
C PRO A 10 4.19 11.72 -0.84
N ALA A 11 5.35 12.36 -1.08
CA ALA A 11 5.43 13.82 -1.14
C ALA A 11 4.57 14.43 -2.25
N GLU A 12 4.25 13.65 -3.30
CA GLU A 12 3.42 14.11 -4.41
C GLU A 12 1.92 13.93 -4.14
N LEU A 13 1.55 13.23 -3.07
CA LEU A 13 0.14 12.94 -2.78
C LEU A 13 -0.53 14.08 -2.03
N PHE A 14 -1.82 14.32 -2.34
CA PHE A 14 -2.59 15.29 -1.58
C PHE A 14 -2.84 14.80 -0.15
N LEU A 15 -3.13 15.73 0.75
CA LEU A 15 -3.36 15.51 2.18
C LEU A 15 -4.26 14.30 2.46
N CYS A 16 -5.44 14.28 1.86
CA CYS A 16 -6.41 13.21 2.13
C CYS A 16 -5.92 11.85 1.64
N ILE A 17 -5.21 11.82 0.51
CA ILE A 17 -4.73 10.58 -0.09
C ILE A 17 -3.62 9.96 0.77
N VAL A 18 -2.65 10.76 1.21
CA VAL A 18 -1.53 10.25 2.02
C VAL A 18 -2.02 9.75 3.38
N LEU A 19 -2.95 10.48 4.01
CA LEU A 19 -3.50 10.08 5.31
C LEU A 19 -4.28 8.77 5.21
N VAL A 20 -5.11 8.62 4.19
CA VAL A 20 -5.90 7.41 3.99
C VAL A 20 -5.00 6.21 3.71
N GLU A 21 -4.01 6.35 2.84
CA GLU A 21 -3.09 5.26 2.55
C GLU A 21 -2.30 4.87 3.79
N HIS A 22 -1.79 5.83 4.56
CA HIS A 22 -1.08 5.56 5.81
C HIS A 22 -1.92 4.73 6.77
N ARG A 23 -3.19 5.08 6.92
CA ARG A 23 -4.09 4.39 7.84
C ARG A 23 -4.48 3.00 7.34
N GLU A 24 -4.68 2.84 6.03
CA GLU A 24 -5.25 1.60 5.48
C GLU A 24 -4.22 0.56 5.07
N ILE A 25 -2.98 0.95 4.78
CA ILE A 25 -1.95 0.00 4.31
C ILE A 25 -1.68 -1.12 5.32
N LYS A 26 -1.81 -0.86 6.61
CA LYS A 26 -1.60 -1.86 7.66
C LYS A 26 -2.63 -3.00 7.64
N ARG A 27 -3.76 -2.80 6.98
CA ARG A 27 -4.81 -3.82 6.88
C ARG A 27 -4.31 -5.10 6.22
N ILE A 28 -3.41 -4.95 5.25
CA ILE A 28 -2.87 -6.11 4.52
C ILE A 28 -1.98 -6.96 5.42
N PRO A 29 -0.92 -6.42 6.08
CA PRO A 29 -0.13 -7.24 7.00
C PRO A 29 -0.95 -7.76 8.18
N ASN A 30 -1.94 -7.00 8.68
CA ASN A 30 -2.79 -7.48 9.76
C ASN A 30 -3.60 -8.71 9.35
N CYS A 31 -4.15 -8.74 8.15
CA CYS A 31 -4.87 -9.91 7.64
C CYS A 31 -3.95 -11.11 7.50
N VAL A 32 -2.75 -10.92 6.97
CA VAL A 32 -1.76 -11.98 6.81
C VAL A 32 -1.34 -12.55 8.16
N ALA A 33 -1.04 -11.69 9.13
CA ALA A 33 -0.62 -12.11 10.47
C ALA A 33 -1.69 -12.94 11.18
N LYS A 34 -2.97 -12.65 10.92
CA LYS A 34 -4.09 -13.40 11.51
C LYS A 34 -4.45 -14.65 10.70
N GLY A 35 -3.75 -14.93 9.61
CA GLY A 35 -4.10 -16.04 8.73
C GLY A 35 -5.39 -15.83 7.93
N LYS A 36 -5.91 -14.62 7.89
CA LYS A 36 -7.18 -14.30 7.22
C LYS A 36 -6.92 -13.78 5.81
N TYR A 37 -6.29 -14.63 4.99
CA TYR A 37 -5.99 -14.27 3.61
C TYR A 37 -6.06 -15.52 2.73
N ASN A 38 -6.34 -15.31 1.46
CA ASN A 38 -6.43 -16.38 0.48
C ASN A 38 -5.60 -16.00 -0.75
N MET A 39 -4.59 -16.83 -1.06
CA MET A 39 -3.69 -16.60 -2.20
C MET A 39 -4.24 -17.14 -3.52
N ASP A 40 -5.34 -17.89 -3.49
CA ASP A 40 -5.92 -18.45 -4.70
C ASP A 40 -6.40 -17.33 -5.63
N GLY A 41 -6.03 -17.43 -6.92
CA GLY A 41 -6.41 -16.40 -7.88
C GLY A 41 -5.65 -15.09 -7.75
N MET A 42 -4.47 -15.10 -7.09
CA MET A 42 -3.65 -13.89 -6.98
C MET A 42 -3.29 -13.36 -8.37
N PRO A 43 -3.51 -12.06 -8.64
CA PRO A 43 -3.17 -11.48 -9.94
C PRO A 43 -1.65 -11.53 -10.19
N GLU A 44 -1.26 -11.79 -11.43
CA GLU A 44 0.16 -11.75 -11.82
C GLU A 44 0.66 -10.32 -11.96
N ARG A 45 -0.25 -9.40 -12.29
CA ARG A 45 0.08 -7.99 -12.51
C ARG A 45 -0.73 -7.10 -11.59
N PHE A 46 -0.15 -5.97 -11.25
CA PHE A 46 -0.84 -4.94 -10.46
C PHE A 46 -2.13 -4.51 -11.16
N LYS A 47 -3.19 -4.38 -10.37
CA LYS A 47 -4.49 -3.91 -10.87
C LYS A 47 -5.24 -3.20 -9.74
N LEU A 48 -6.25 -2.43 -10.10
CA LEU A 48 -7.17 -1.79 -9.15
C LEU A 48 -8.45 -2.63 -9.02
N GLY A 49 -9.26 -2.32 -8.00
CA GLY A 49 -10.52 -3.01 -7.77
C GLY A 49 -10.33 -4.42 -7.24
N THR A 50 -11.09 -5.37 -7.78
CA THR A 50 -11.01 -6.77 -7.35
C THR A 50 -9.61 -7.31 -7.59
N GLY A 51 -8.99 -7.85 -6.53
CA GLY A 51 -7.64 -8.41 -6.61
C GLY A 51 -6.53 -7.42 -6.27
N HIS A 52 -6.83 -6.13 -6.08
CA HIS A 52 -5.82 -5.15 -5.72
C HIS A 52 -5.08 -5.52 -4.43
N VAL A 53 -5.81 -5.81 -3.36
CA VAL A 53 -5.21 -6.21 -2.08
C VAL A 53 -4.52 -7.57 -2.20
N LYS A 54 -5.17 -8.51 -2.88
CA LYS A 54 -4.63 -9.85 -3.05
C LYS A 54 -3.27 -9.87 -3.76
N PHE A 55 -3.05 -8.94 -4.68
CA PHE A 55 -1.78 -8.80 -5.38
C PHE A 55 -0.60 -8.62 -4.40
N PHE A 56 -0.84 -7.99 -3.24
CA PHE A 56 0.22 -7.66 -2.28
C PHE A 56 0.45 -8.71 -1.20
N TYR A 57 -0.32 -9.79 -1.14
CA TYR A 57 -0.19 -10.78 -0.06
C TYR A 57 1.18 -11.46 0.00
N ASN A 58 1.95 -11.46 -1.06
CA ASN A 58 3.32 -11.97 -1.06
C ASN A 58 4.37 -10.88 -1.29
N LYS A 59 4.02 -9.61 -1.06
CA LYS A 59 4.90 -8.47 -1.28
C LYS A 59 4.94 -7.57 -0.04
N LEU A 60 4.98 -8.19 1.13
CA LEU A 60 4.89 -7.46 2.40
C LEU A 60 6.11 -6.61 2.69
N LEU A 61 7.28 -6.97 2.17
CA LEU A 61 8.46 -6.11 2.31
C LEU A 61 8.29 -4.82 1.52
N TYR A 62 7.75 -4.90 0.30
CA TYR A 62 7.45 -3.71 -0.49
C TYR A 62 6.50 -2.78 0.29
N LEU A 63 5.44 -3.35 0.86
CA LEU A 63 4.47 -2.57 1.63
C LEU A 63 5.11 -1.95 2.88
N LYS A 64 6.00 -2.67 3.54
CA LYS A 64 6.69 -2.14 4.72
C LYS A 64 7.55 -0.92 4.35
N LYS A 65 8.32 -1.02 3.27
CA LYS A 65 9.13 0.09 2.79
C LYS A 65 8.26 1.29 2.43
N ARG A 66 7.14 1.04 1.75
CA ARG A 66 6.21 2.11 1.40
C ARG A 66 5.59 2.73 2.65
N TYR A 67 5.22 1.89 3.64
CA TYR A 67 4.66 2.38 4.90
C TYR A 67 5.62 3.35 5.60
N VAL A 68 6.89 3.00 5.69
CA VAL A 68 7.89 3.86 6.33
C VAL A 68 7.91 5.24 5.65
N ARG A 69 7.87 5.28 4.32
CA ARG A 69 7.86 6.54 3.59
C ARG A 69 6.59 7.33 3.80
N LEU A 70 5.43 6.64 3.88
CA LEU A 70 4.16 7.31 4.18
C LEU A 70 4.19 7.93 5.57
N TYR A 71 4.70 7.18 6.55
CA TYR A 71 4.81 7.66 7.92
C TYR A 71 5.72 8.89 7.99
N GLU A 72 6.90 8.81 7.38
CA GLU A 72 7.84 9.93 7.34
C GLU A 72 7.21 11.17 6.71
N GLU A 73 6.45 10.99 5.63
CA GLU A 73 5.76 12.12 4.98
C GLU A 73 4.70 12.74 5.89
N CYS A 74 3.94 11.91 6.61
CA CYS A 74 2.95 12.41 7.56
C CYS A 74 3.62 13.25 8.67
N ILE A 75 4.74 12.76 9.20
CA ILE A 75 5.48 13.49 10.23
C ILE A 75 6.04 14.80 9.69
N GLU A 76 6.60 14.77 8.49
CA GLU A 76 7.15 15.97 7.84
C GLU A 76 6.08 17.04 7.64
N ARG A 77 4.85 16.64 7.32
CA ARG A 77 3.73 17.58 7.15
C ARG A 77 3.12 18.05 8.47
N GLY A 78 3.62 17.54 9.61
CA GLY A 78 3.12 17.91 10.92
C GLY A 78 1.84 17.21 11.35
N PHE A 79 1.51 16.07 10.71
CA PHE A 79 0.33 15.31 11.08
C PHE A 79 0.58 14.49 12.33
N ASN A 80 -0.40 14.47 13.24
CA ASN A 80 -0.34 13.65 14.45
C ASN A 80 -0.93 12.27 14.16
N VAL A 81 -0.09 11.36 13.65
CA VAL A 81 -0.51 10.01 13.28
C VAL A 81 0.20 8.96 14.13
N GLN A 82 -0.44 7.79 14.28
CA GLN A 82 0.17 6.67 14.98
C GLN A 82 1.15 5.94 14.07
N ASN A 83 2.13 5.26 14.68
CA ASN A 83 3.06 4.43 13.94
C ASN A 83 2.57 2.98 13.97
N TYR A 84 2.22 2.43 12.80
CA TYR A 84 1.66 1.08 12.67
C TYR A 84 2.70 0.04 12.22
N ILE A 85 4.00 0.34 12.31
CA ILE A 85 5.06 -0.53 11.79
C ILE A 85 5.02 -1.95 12.38
N GLU A 86 4.49 -2.09 13.60
CA GLU A 86 4.38 -3.38 14.26
C GLU A 86 3.46 -4.37 13.53
N ALA A 87 2.59 -3.88 12.64
CA ALA A 87 1.72 -4.74 11.85
C ALA A 87 2.51 -5.76 11.01
N TRP A 88 3.78 -5.47 10.72
CA TRP A 88 4.65 -6.33 9.92
C TRP A 88 5.48 -7.33 10.73
N ASN A 89 5.37 -7.32 12.08
CA ASN A 89 6.24 -8.15 12.93
C ASN A 89 5.99 -9.66 12.81
N ASP A 90 4.76 -10.08 12.55
CA ASP A 90 4.38 -11.49 12.55
C ASP A 90 4.11 -12.03 11.15
N ILE A 91 4.78 -11.50 10.14
CA ILE A 91 4.59 -11.91 8.76
C ILE A 91 5.52 -13.08 8.43
N PRO A 92 5.02 -14.18 7.82
CA PRO A 92 5.88 -15.28 7.37
C PRO A 92 6.97 -14.78 6.40
N ALA A 93 8.18 -15.30 6.55
CA ALA A 93 9.33 -14.84 5.76
C ALA A 93 9.10 -15.00 4.25
N GLU A 94 8.40 -16.06 3.83
CA GLU A 94 8.13 -16.32 2.42
C GLU A 94 7.21 -15.28 1.77
N LEU A 95 6.50 -14.49 2.56
CA LEU A 95 5.63 -13.42 2.07
C LEU A 95 6.29 -12.03 2.13
N MET A 96 7.46 -11.93 2.76
CA MET A 96 8.22 -10.68 2.87
C MET A 96 9.09 -10.47 1.64
N ASN A 97 8.44 -10.28 0.48
CA ASN A 97 9.14 -10.03 -0.77
C ASN A 97 8.98 -8.57 -1.18
N ASP A 98 9.99 -8.07 -1.87
CA ASP A 98 9.96 -6.73 -2.45
C ASP A 98 9.25 -6.80 -3.82
N TYR A 99 9.03 -5.65 -4.42
CA TYR A 99 8.37 -5.55 -5.71
C TYR A 99 8.97 -4.38 -6.50
N ASN A 100 9.31 -4.66 -7.75
CA ASN A 100 9.80 -3.62 -8.66
C ASN A 100 8.62 -3.00 -9.40
N VAL A 101 8.28 -1.77 -9.04
CA VAL A 101 7.16 -1.06 -9.64
C VAL A 101 7.42 -0.84 -11.13
N ARG A 102 6.40 -1.10 -11.96
CA ARG A 102 6.47 -0.93 -13.41
C ARG A 102 5.88 0.41 -13.83
N ALA A 103 6.34 0.92 -14.97
CA ALA A 103 5.80 2.17 -15.51
C ALA A 103 4.27 2.10 -15.69
N ASN A 104 3.75 0.95 -16.11
CA ASN A 104 2.31 0.76 -16.30
C ASN A 104 1.55 0.85 -14.97
N ASP A 105 2.15 0.37 -13.88
CA ASP A 105 1.53 0.46 -12.54
C ASP A 105 1.35 1.93 -12.14
N ILE A 106 2.38 2.72 -12.35
CA ILE A 106 2.36 4.17 -12.04
C ILE A 106 1.29 4.86 -12.89
N ARG A 107 1.21 4.52 -14.18
CA ARG A 107 0.21 5.10 -15.09
C ARG A 107 -1.21 4.82 -14.59
N ILE A 108 -1.49 3.59 -14.18
CA ILE A 108 -2.81 3.20 -13.66
C ILE A 108 -3.16 4.04 -12.43
N ILE A 109 -2.22 4.22 -11.52
CA ILE A 109 -2.45 5.00 -10.30
C ILE A 109 -2.65 6.48 -10.62
N ARG A 110 -1.83 7.06 -11.51
CA ARG A 110 -1.97 8.47 -11.87
C ARG A 110 -3.32 8.75 -12.54
N GLU A 111 -3.77 7.85 -13.39
CA GLU A 111 -5.10 7.98 -14.01
C GLU A 111 -6.21 8.00 -12.96
N ARG A 112 -6.15 7.10 -11.97
CA ARG A 112 -7.14 7.06 -10.89
C ARG A 112 -7.13 8.34 -10.06
N ILE A 113 -5.94 8.83 -9.70
CA ILE A 113 -5.81 10.05 -8.92
C ILE A 113 -6.38 11.24 -9.69
N ASN A 114 -6.06 11.34 -10.99
CA ASN A 114 -6.59 12.41 -11.83
C ASN A 114 -8.11 12.38 -11.93
N GLU A 115 -8.70 11.20 -12.05
CA GLU A 115 -10.16 11.04 -12.07
C GLU A 115 -10.78 11.56 -10.79
N ARG A 116 -10.20 11.25 -9.63
CA ARG A 116 -10.70 11.71 -8.33
C ARG A 116 -10.60 13.22 -8.20
N LEU A 117 -9.53 13.82 -8.70
CA LEU A 117 -9.30 15.26 -8.58
C LEU A 117 -10.14 16.07 -9.58
N SER A 118 -10.63 15.43 -10.64
CA SER A 118 -11.44 16.07 -11.68
C SER A 118 -12.92 16.23 -11.29
N LYS A 119 -13.32 15.64 -10.17
CA LYS A 119 -14.72 15.66 -9.73
C LYS A 119 -15.00 16.76 -8.73
#